data_735e870561eaddbaa2739afcb0373587
#
_entry.id   735e870561eaddbaa2739afcb0373587
#
_cell.length_a   1.000
_cell.length_b   1.000
_cell.length_c   1.000
_cell.angle_alpha   90.00
_cell.angle_beta   90.00
_cell.angle_gamma   90.00
#
_symmetry.space_group_name_H-M   'P 1'
#
loop_
_entity.id
_entity.type
_entity.pdbx_description
1 polymer ?
#
loop_
_entity_poly.entity_id
_entity_poly.type
_entity_poly.pdbx_seq_one_letter_code
_entity_poly.pdbx_strand_id
1 'polypeptide(L)'
;VSTLNDDELAKIRNQEIGFVFQSFHLLARSSALDNVMLPLKYAGCSEDEAIRRSEKVLEKVGLSDRKKHAPSELSGGQQQRVAIARALVNKPSILFADEPTGNLDSKTGNDVMNLFKELNNQGQTIIIITHEDNIASQSNRIITIMDGLIKSDNRN
;
A
#
# COMPACT_ATOMS: atom_id res chain seq x y z
N VAL A 1 1.82 -18.83 13.42
CA VAL A 1 2.63 -17.60 13.57
C VAL A 1 3.46 -17.67 14.85
N SER A 2 2.90 -18.10 15.98
CA SER A 2 3.61 -18.17 17.29
C SER A 2 4.77 -19.18 17.35
N THR A 3 4.96 -20.02 16.36
CA THR A 3 6.01 -21.05 16.29
C THR A 3 7.09 -20.75 15.24
N LEU A 4 6.97 -19.63 14.54
CA LEU A 4 7.89 -19.26 13.47
C LEU A 4 9.08 -18.47 14.02
N ASN A 5 10.25 -18.67 13.44
CA ASN A 5 11.43 -17.86 13.73
C ASN A 5 11.36 -16.50 12.99
N ASP A 6 12.31 -15.59 13.32
CA ASP A 6 12.32 -14.22 12.76
C ASP A 6 12.47 -14.18 11.23
N ASP A 7 13.24 -15.09 10.64
CA ASP A 7 13.44 -15.16 9.19
C ASP A 7 12.16 -15.63 8.48
N GLU A 8 11.47 -16.62 9.05
CA GLU A 8 10.17 -17.09 8.54
C GLU A 8 9.10 -16.01 8.64
N LEU A 9 9.07 -15.26 9.75
CA LEU A 9 8.17 -14.13 9.94
C LEU A 9 8.48 -12.99 8.95
N ALA A 10 9.76 -12.69 8.70
CA ALA A 10 10.17 -11.69 7.72
C ALA A 10 9.74 -12.08 6.30
N LYS A 11 9.88 -13.38 5.94
CA LYS A 11 9.43 -13.91 4.65
C LYS A 11 7.92 -13.78 4.46
N ILE A 12 7.12 -14.16 5.46
CA ILE A 12 5.67 -14.02 5.42
C ILE A 12 5.28 -12.55 5.30
N ARG A 13 5.87 -11.65 6.11
CA ARG A 13 5.60 -10.21 6.00
C ARG A 13 5.92 -9.67 4.62
N ASN A 14 7.02 -10.11 4.00
CA ASN A 14 7.39 -9.66 2.66
C ASN A 14 6.44 -10.16 1.57
N GLN A 15 5.97 -11.41 1.67
CA GLN A 15 5.22 -12.08 0.61
C GLN A 15 3.70 -11.92 0.73
N GLU A 16 3.17 -11.98 1.96
CA GLU A 16 1.73 -12.09 2.21
C GLU A 16 1.10 -10.77 2.64
N ILE A 17 1.88 -9.80 3.09
CA ILE A 17 1.38 -8.57 3.67
C ILE A 17 1.99 -7.36 2.97
N GLY A 18 1.14 -6.50 2.43
CA GLY A 18 1.52 -5.17 1.95
C GLY A 18 1.20 -4.12 3.01
N PHE A 19 2.10 -3.15 3.20
CA PHE A 19 1.89 -2.01 4.10
C PHE A 19 1.96 -0.69 3.36
N VAL A 20 0.96 0.16 3.60
CA VAL A 20 0.89 1.55 3.16
C VAL A 20 0.78 2.42 4.40
N PHE A 21 1.62 3.42 4.54
CA PHE A 21 1.69 4.32 5.69
C PHE A 21 1.33 5.75 5.31
N GLN A 22 0.89 6.53 6.27
CA GLN A 22 0.61 7.95 6.13
C GLN A 22 1.81 8.75 5.58
N SER A 23 3.01 8.44 6.05
CA SER A 23 4.25 9.16 5.69
C SER A 23 4.99 8.57 4.48
N PHE A 24 4.32 7.77 3.64
CA PHE A 24 4.82 7.14 2.40
C PHE A 24 6.05 6.22 2.61
N HIS A 25 7.02 6.61 3.45
CA HIS A 25 8.27 5.90 3.73
C HIS A 25 9.01 5.45 2.46
N LEU A 26 9.13 6.35 1.50
CA LEU A 26 9.91 6.12 0.29
C LEU A 26 11.39 6.40 0.52
N LEU A 27 12.24 5.64 -0.15
CA LEU A 27 13.68 5.89 -0.18
C LEU A 27 13.95 7.16 -1.00
N ALA A 28 14.33 8.25 -0.33
CA ALA A 28 14.40 9.59 -0.91
C ALA A 28 15.38 9.75 -2.08
N ARG A 29 16.44 8.90 -2.11
CA ARG A 29 17.49 8.93 -3.15
C ARG A 29 17.30 7.87 -4.24
N SER A 30 16.18 7.20 -4.26
CA SER A 30 15.83 6.15 -5.20
C SER A 30 14.64 6.56 -6.04
N SER A 31 14.58 6.11 -7.29
CA SER A 31 13.44 6.38 -8.17
C SER A 31 12.16 5.69 -7.67
N ALA A 32 11.00 6.07 -8.24
CA ALA A 32 9.75 5.37 -8.01
C ALA A 32 9.87 3.87 -8.36
N LEU A 33 10.53 3.55 -9.47
CA LEU A 33 10.78 2.17 -9.88
C LEU A 33 11.61 1.42 -8.83
N ASP A 34 12.73 2.00 -8.36
CA ASP A 34 13.60 1.35 -7.36
C ASP A 34 12.87 1.12 -6.04
N ASN A 35 12.03 2.08 -5.61
CA ASN A 35 11.19 1.94 -4.43
C ASN A 35 10.23 0.75 -4.55
N VAL A 36 9.59 0.58 -5.72
CA VAL A 36 8.66 -0.53 -5.96
C VAL A 36 9.38 -1.86 -6.12
N MET A 37 10.61 -1.87 -6.66
CA MET A 37 11.44 -3.07 -6.79
C MET A 37 11.93 -3.64 -5.46
N LEU A 38 11.99 -2.82 -4.41
CA LEU A 38 12.64 -3.19 -3.15
C LEU A 38 12.12 -4.50 -2.53
N PRO A 39 10.80 -4.73 -2.38
CA PRO A 39 10.28 -5.99 -1.85
C PRO A 39 10.64 -7.22 -2.70
N LEU A 40 10.74 -7.05 -4.02
CA LEU A 40 11.12 -8.12 -4.95
C LEU A 40 12.59 -8.51 -4.79
N LYS A 41 13.47 -7.54 -4.56
CA LYS A 41 14.89 -7.81 -4.26
C LYS A 41 15.04 -8.63 -2.98
N TYR A 42 14.28 -8.31 -1.93
CA TYR A 42 14.24 -9.12 -0.70
C TYR A 42 13.62 -10.50 -0.90
N ALA A 43 12.71 -10.65 -1.87
CA ALA A 43 12.14 -11.94 -2.25
C ALA A 43 13.08 -12.79 -3.14
N GLY A 44 14.27 -12.28 -3.51
CA GLY A 44 15.23 -12.98 -4.34
C GLY A 44 14.90 -13.02 -5.84
N CYS A 45 14.02 -12.13 -6.30
CA CYS A 45 13.72 -12.02 -7.74
C CYS A 45 14.95 -11.53 -8.52
N SER A 46 15.11 -12.04 -9.75
CA SER A 46 16.10 -11.49 -10.70
C SER A 46 15.78 -10.03 -11.03
N GLU A 47 16.81 -9.27 -11.42
CA GLU A 47 16.63 -7.83 -11.72
C GLU A 47 15.62 -7.59 -12.85
N ASP A 48 15.71 -8.36 -13.95
CA ASP A 48 14.79 -8.24 -15.09
C ASP A 48 13.34 -8.52 -14.69
N GLU A 49 13.10 -9.54 -13.86
CA GLU A 49 11.77 -9.85 -13.35
C GLU A 49 11.25 -8.76 -12.42
N ALA A 50 12.13 -8.23 -11.54
CA ALA A 50 11.78 -7.16 -10.63
C ALA A 50 11.41 -5.88 -11.39
N ILE A 51 12.15 -5.48 -12.41
CA ILE A 51 11.84 -4.35 -13.28
C ILE A 51 10.46 -4.55 -13.93
N ARG A 52 10.27 -5.67 -14.63
CA ARG A 52 9.03 -5.96 -15.36
C ARG A 52 7.79 -5.94 -14.45
N ARG A 53 7.88 -6.56 -13.27
CA ARG A 53 6.76 -6.58 -12.31
C ARG A 53 6.48 -5.20 -11.73
N SER A 54 7.54 -4.45 -11.41
CA SER A 54 7.40 -3.09 -10.85
C SER A 54 6.81 -2.11 -11.85
N GLU A 55 7.22 -2.16 -13.12
CA GLU A 55 6.64 -1.34 -14.18
C GLU A 55 5.15 -1.62 -14.36
N LYS A 56 4.75 -2.90 -14.36
CA LYS A 56 3.34 -3.29 -14.46
C LYS A 56 2.50 -2.77 -13.29
N VAL A 57 3.05 -2.76 -12.07
CA VAL A 57 2.31 -2.23 -10.92
C VAL A 57 2.28 -0.70 -10.93
N LEU A 58 3.35 -0.03 -11.34
CA LEU A 58 3.36 1.43 -11.55
C LEU A 58 2.34 1.87 -12.60
N GLU A 59 2.20 1.12 -13.69
CA GLU A 59 1.14 1.33 -14.67
C GLU A 59 -0.25 1.21 -14.03
N LYS A 60 -0.48 0.17 -13.23
CA LYS A 60 -1.75 -0.07 -12.54
C LYS A 60 -2.16 1.08 -11.61
N VAL A 61 -1.20 1.79 -11.03
CA VAL A 61 -1.45 2.97 -10.18
C VAL A 61 -1.36 4.30 -10.93
N GLY A 62 -1.24 4.28 -12.27
CA GLY A 62 -1.22 5.48 -13.12
C GLY A 62 0.08 6.28 -13.07
N LEU A 63 1.23 5.61 -12.90
CA LEU A 63 2.55 6.25 -12.77
C LEU A 63 3.59 5.76 -13.79
N SER A 64 3.17 5.27 -14.96
CA SER A 64 4.08 4.75 -16.01
C SER A 64 5.11 5.79 -16.45
N ASP A 65 4.72 7.06 -16.55
CA ASP A 65 5.54 8.19 -16.98
C ASP A 65 6.40 8.78 -15.85
N ARG A 66 6.22 8.31 -14.61
CA ARG A 66 6.90 8.79 -13.40
C ARG A 66 7.91 7.80 -12.83
N LYS A 67 8.12 6.66 -13.46
CA LYS A 67 8.95 5.56 -12.93
C LYS A 67 10.40 5.95 -12.59
N LYS A 68 10.97 6.94 -13.29
CA LYS A 68 12.34 7.42 -13.08
C LYS A 68 12.47 8.59 -12.10
N HIS A 69 11.35 9.17 -11.65
CA HIS A 69 11.34 10.32 -10.74
C HIS A 69 11.70 9.89 -9.31
N ALA A 70 12.50 10.72 -8.63
CA ALA A 70 12.72 10.59 -7.20
C ALA A 70 11.49 11.10 -6.40
N PRO A 71 11.30 10.70 -5.13
CA PRO A 71 10.18 11.18 -4.32
C PRO A 71 10.05 12.70 -4.25
N SER A 72 11.17 13.44 -4.22
CA SER A 72 11.16 14.91 -4.22
C SER A 72 10.60 15.55 -5.49
N GLU A 73 10.48 14.79 -6.57
CA GLU A 73 9.94 15.23 -7.87
C GLU A 73 8.46 14.84 -8.05
N LEU A 74 7.86 14.18 -7.03
CA LEU A 74 6.50 13.67 -7.04
C LEU A 74 5.61 14.45 -6.07
N SER A 75 4.36 14.69 -6.47
CA SER A 75 3.33 15.19 -5.54
C SER A 75 3.05 14.19 -4.42
N GLY A 76 2.45 14.63 -3.31
CA GLY A 76 2.08 13.75 -2.20
C GLY A 76 1.23 12.56 -2.64
N GLY A 77 0.22 12.79 -3.49
CA GLY A 77 -0.61 11.72 -4.05
C GLY A 77 0.16 10.76 -4.96
N GLN A 78 1.14 11.26 -5.73
CA GLN A 78 2.01 10.39 -6.53
C GLN A 78 2.93 9.56 -5.63
N GLN A 79 3.48 10.15 -4.57
CA GLN A 79 4.28 9.42 -3.58
C GLN A 79 3.45 8.31 -2.91
N GLN A 80 2.20 8.59 -2.52
CA GLN A 80 1.30 7.59 -1.94
C GLN A 80 1.00 6.47 -2.95
N ARG A 81 0.78 6.78 -4.22
CA ARG A 81 0.59 5.77 -5.26
C ARG A 81 1.86 4.90 -5.46
N VAL A 82 3.07 5.46 -5.34
CA VAL A 82 4.31 4.67 -5.33
C VAL A 82 4.36 3.75 -4.10
N ALA A 83 3.99 4.24 -2.91
CA ALA A 83 3.92 3.40 -1.70
C ALA A 83 2.90 2.26 -1.84
N ILE A 84 1.72 2.53 -2.44
CA ILE A 84 0.72 1.50 -2.77
C ILE A 84 1.29 0.49 -3.77
N ALA A 85 1.95 0.94 -4.84
CA ALA A 85 2.58 0.06 -5.82
C ALA A 85 3.64 -0.84 -5.18
N ARG A 86 4.49 -0.28 -4.30
CA ARG A 86 5.47 -1.04 -3.54
C ARG A 86 4.82 -2.12 -2.67
N ALA A 87 3.73 -1.80 -2.02
CA ALA A 87 2.99 -2.75 -1.18
C ALA A 87 2.35 -3.89 -1.99
N LEU A 88 1.96 -3.63 -3.25
CA LEU A 88 1.26 -4.59 -4.13
C LEU A 88 2.19 -5.48 -4.96
N VAL A 89 3.48 -5.14 -5.10
CA VAL A 89 4.37 -5.74 -6.10
C VAL A 89 4.62 -7.23 -5.88
N ASN A 90 4.57 -7.71 -4.63
CA ASN A 90 4.63 -9.12 -4.27
C ASN A 90 3.29 -9.85 -4.36
N LYS A 91 2.20 -9.15 -4.75
CA LYS A 91 0.83 -9.68 -4.79
C LYS A 91 0.40 -10.23 -3.42
N PRO A 92 0.45 -9.42 -2.36
CA PRO A 92 0.14 -9.86 -1.01
C PRO A 92 -1.32 -10.31 -0.89
N SER A 93 -1.58 -11.24 0.04
CA SER A 93 -2.94 -11.66 0.39
C SER A 93 -3.75 -10.53 1.03
N ILE A 94 -3.09 -9.65 1.79
CA ILE A 94 -3.72 -8.54 2.53
C ILE A 94 -2.88 -7.27 2.36
N LEU A 95 -3.56 -6.16 2.12
CA LEU A 95 -2.99 -4.82 2.13
C LEU A 95 -3.47 -4.06 3.37
N PHE A 96 -2.56 -3.69 4.26
CA PHE A 96 -2.83 -2.79 5.38
C PHE A 96 -2.51 -1.36 4.97
N ALA A 97 -3.42 -0.43 5.25
CA ALA A 97 -3.26 0.99 5.00
C ALA A 97 -3.53 1.77 6.29
N ASP A 98 -2.48 2.34 6.86
CA ASP A 98 -2.51 3.09 8.11
C ASP A 98 -2.55 4.59 7.78
N GLU A 99 -3.70 5.23 8.05
CA GLU A 99 -4.00 6.63 7.73
C GLU A 99 -3.58 7.04 6.30
N PRO A 100 -4.01 6.29 5.26
CA PRO A 100 -3.43 6.41 3.92
C PRO A 100 -3.67 7.75 3.24
N THR A 101 -4.54 8.59 3.77
CA THR A 101 -4.92 9.91 3.24
C THR A 101 -4.51 11.07 4.14
N GLY A 102 -3.98 10.80 5.35
CA GLY A 102 -3.77 11.80 6.39
C GLY A 102 -2.77 12.92 6.05
N ASN A 103 -1.90 12.74 5.05
CA ASN A 103 -0.96 13.77 4.55
C ASN A 103 -1.36 14.34 3.18
N LEU A 104 -2.61 14.13 2.75
CA LEU A 104 -3.09 14.52 1.44
C LEU A 104 -4.23 15.55 1.56
N ASP A 105 -4.36 16.43 0.58
CA ASP A 105 -5.56 17.24 0.44
C ASP A 105 -6.77 16.34 0.12
N SER A 106 -7.98 16.86 0.39
CA SER A 106 -9.22 16.09 0.26
C SER A 106 -9.45 15.51 -1.14
N LYS A 107 -9.06 16.23 -2.20
CA LYS A 107 -9.21 15.75 -3.58
C LYS A 107 -8.27 14.59 -3.84
N THR A 108 -7.00 14.76 -3.52
CA THR A 108 -5.97 13.73 -3.69
C THR A 108 -6.24 12.51 -2.80
N GLY A 109 -6.74 12.73 -1.57
CA GLY A 109 -7.18 11.66 -0.68
C GLY A 109 -8.31 10.82 -1.29
N ASN A 110 -9.32 11.47 -1.89
CA ASN A 110 -10.40 10.77 -2.58
C ASN A 110 -9.88 9.95 -3.79
N ASP A 111 -8.90 10.47 -4.54
CA ASP A 111 -8.30 9.74 -5.66
C ASP A 111 -7.57 8.46 -5.18
N VAL A 112 -6.91 8.53 -4.02
CA VAL A 112 -6.27 7.37 -3.37
C VAL A 112 -7.33 6.37 -2.88
N MET A 113 -8.42 6.84 -2.26
CA MET A 113 -9.52 5.97 -1.84
C MET A 113 -10.21 5.28 -3.01
N ASN A 114 -10.38 5.97 -4.14
CA ASN A 114 -10.91 5.37 -5.37
C ASN A 114 -9.99 4.26 -5.89
N LEU A 115 -8.67 4.47 -5.86
CA LEU A 115 -7.70 3.42 -6.20
C LEU A 115 -7.85 2.19 -5.28
N PHE A 116 -8.03 2.37 -3.96
CA PHE A 116 -8.28 1.25 -3.05
C PHE A 116 -9.58 0.51 -3.38
N LYS A 117 -10.66 1.22 -3.73
CA LYS A 117 -11.93 0.60 -4.16
C LYS A 117 -11.75 -0.24 -5.43
N GLU A 118 -11.03 0.30 -6.42
CA GLU A 118 -10.72 -0.44 -7.66
C GLU A 118 -9.91 -1.71 -7.39
N LEU A 119 -8.90 -1.64 -6.51
CA LEU A 119 -8.11 -2.79 -6.09
C LEU A 119 -8.96 -3.83 -5.36
N ASN A 120 -9.84 -3.38 -4.46
CA ASN A 120 -10.75 -4.28 -3.74
C ASN A 120 -11.74 -4.97 -4.69
N ASN A 121 -12.30 -4.26 -5.66
CA ASN A 121 -13.19 -4.82 -6.70
C ASN A 121 -12.47 -5.86 -7.57
N GLN A 122 -11.13 -5.80 -7.67
CA GLN A 122 -10.29 -6.79 -8.34
C GLN A 122 -9.92 -7.97 -7.43
N GLY A 123 -10.46 -8.05 -6.21
CA GLY A 123 -10.27 -9.16 -5.27
C GLY A 123 -9.17 -8.95 -4.22
N GLN A 124 -8.54 -7.76 -4.16
CA GLN A 124 -7.56 -7.49 -3.12
C GLN A 124 -8.26 -7.25 -1.77
N THR A 125 -7.87 -8.00 -0.75
CA THR A 125 -8.29 -7.71 0.63
C THR A 125 -7.53 -6.48 1.15
N ILE A 126 -8.27 -5.47 1.61
CA ILE A 126 -7.70 -4.21 2.11
C ILE A 126 -8.24 -3.93 3.51
N ILE A 127 -7.35 -3.63 4.44
CA ILE A 127 -7.68 -3.19 5.79
C ILE A 127 -7.17 -1.76 5.95
N ILE A 128 -8.09 -0.82 6.11
CA ILE A 128 -7.77 0.60 6.33
C ILE A 128 -7.90 0.88 7.82
N ILE A 129 -6.88 1.46 8.42
CA ILE A 129 -6.87 1.97 9.78
C ILE A 129 -6.99 3.48 9.68
N THR A 130 -8.03 4.05 10.28
CA THR A 130 -8.26 5.50 10.25
C THR A 130 -9.10 5.95 11.42
N HIS A 131 -8.94 7.19 11.83
CA HIS A 131 -9.81 7.87 12.78
C HIS A 131 -10.80 8.82 12.08
N GLU A 132 -10.78 8.90 10.74
CA GLU A 132 -11.64 9.75 9.94
C GLU A 132 -12.91 9.00 9.52
N ASP A 133 -14.09 9.42 10.01
CA ASP A 133 -15.39 8.80 9.70
C ASP A 133 -15.71 8.82 8.19
N ASN A 134 -15.31 9.89 7.47
CA ASN A 134 -15.49 10.01 6.02
C ASN A 134 -14.67 8.98 5.21
N ILE A 135 -13.51 8.57 5.72
CA ILE A 135 -12.71 7.50 5.12
C ILE A 135 -13.29 6.14 5.50
N ALA A 136 -13.61 5.91 6.79
CA ALA A 136 -14.19 4.67 7.27
C ALA A 136 -15.51 4.33 6.55
N SER A 137 -16.40 5.31 6.34
CA SER A 137 -17.70 5.13 5.66
C SER A 137 -17.59 4.67 4.20
N GLN A 138 -16.41 4.78 3.58
CA GLN A 138 -16.15 4.32 2.22
C GLN A 138 -15.82 2.82 2.14
N SER A 139 -15.70 2.13 3.28
CA SER A 139 -15.38 0.71 3.38
C SER A 139 -16.65 -0.15 3.43
N ASN A 140 -16.56 -1.41 2.97
CA ASN A 140 -17.68 -2.37 2.98
C ASN A 140 -18.02 -2.88 4.40
N ARG A 141 -17.08 -2.77 5.34
CA ARG A 141 -17.25 -3.19 6.75
C ARG A 141 -16.43 -2.27 7.63
N ILE A 142 -17.02 -1.83 8.73
CA ILE A 142 -16.40 -0.94 9.70
C ILE A 142 -16.37 -1.65 11.06
N ILE A 143 -15.18 -1.81 11.62
CA ILE A 143 -14.96 -2.31 12.96
C ILE A 143 -14.45 -1.15 13.81
N THR A 144 -15.23 -0.73 14.79
CA THR A 144 -14.83 0.32 15.73
C THR A 144 -14.17 -0.31 16.95
N ILE A 145 -12.95 0.13 17.28
CA ILE A 145 -12.19 -0.31 18.44
C ILE A 145 -12.06 0.85 19.41
N MET A 146 -12.35 0.61 20.69
CA MET A 146 -12.19 1.59 21.77
C MET A 146 -11.60 0.86 22.99
N ASP A 147 -10.56 1.42 23.59
CA ASP A 147 -9.89 0.86 24.78
C ASP A 147 -9.46 -0.61 24.61
N GLY A 148 -9.03 -0.97 23.39
CA GLY A 148 -8.60 -2.33 23.05
C GLY A 148 -9.74 -3.35 22.85
N LEU A 149 -11.00 -2.92 22.89
CA LEU A 149 -12.17 -3.76 22.71
C LEU A 149 -12.96 -3.36 21.44
N ILE A 150 -13.58 -4.36 20.80
CA ILE A 150 -14.49 -4.10 19.68
C ILE A 150 -15.78 -3.50 20.24
N LYS A 151 -16.05 -2.24 19.88
CA LYS A 151 -17.27 -1.51 20.23
C LYS A 151 -18.42 -1.80 19.27
N SER A 152 -18.13 -1.88 17.98
CA SER A 152 -19.11 -2.19 16.94
C SER A 152 -18.46 -2.87 15.74
N ASP A 153 -19.26 -3.62 14.98
CA ASP A 153 -18.90 -4.31 13.74
C ASP A 153 -20.09 -4.22 12.78
N ASN A 154 -20.00 -3.31 11.81
CA ASN A 154 -21.07 -2.99 10.87
C ASN A 154 -20.65 -3.29 9.44
N ARG A 155 -21.57 -3.80 8.62
CA ARG A 155 -21.41 -3.92 7.16
C ARG A 155 -22.27 -2.86 6.47
N ASN A 156 -21.67 -2.13 5.53
CA ASN A 156 -22.34 -1.16 4.66
C ASN A 156 -22.96 -1.86 3.45
#